data_a37ddcbbc84c97c750f47c0b4f522a31
#
_entry.id   a37ddcbbc84c97c750f47c0b4f522a31
#
_cell.length_a   1.000
_cell.length_b   1.000
_cell.length_c   1.000
_cell.angle_alpha   90.00
_cell.angle_beta   90.00
_cell.angle_gamma   90.00
#
_symmetry.space_group_name_H-M   'P 1'
#
loop_
_entity.id
_entity.type
_entity.pdbx_description
1 polymer ?
#
loop_
_entity_poly.entity_id
_entity_poly.type
_entity_poly.pdbx_seq_one_letter_code
_entity_poly.pdbx_strand_id
1 'polypeptide(L)'
;NRTVTWVELRDKSSGKEFFYFNTHLDHQGKIAREEGVKLIVTKIRQIAGKKAAVILGGDLNTSIDNPHLKPLTRLMASARDTAAETDQKGTFNGFGSAPDTIILDHLFYRGRMKCRKFVTLDGDYGAPYISDHYPIAMVFTL
;
A
#
# COMPACT_ATOMS: atom_id res chain seq x y z
N ASN A 1 -14.39 12.41 5.85
CA ASN A 1 -14.69 11.11 5.20
C ASN A 1 -13.49 10.64 4.39
N ARG A 2 -13.17 9.34 4.46
CA ARG A 2 -12.13 8.70 3.67
C ARG A 2 -12.76 7.74 2.68
N THR A 3 -12.09 7.51 1.56
CA THR A 3 -12.58 6.66 0.46
C THR A 3 -11.54 5.60 0.11
N VAL A 4 -12.01 4.53 -0.51
CA VAL A 4 -11.17 3.62 -1.27
C VAL A 4 -11.65 3.61 -2.71
N THR A 5 -10.74 3.87 -3.64
CA THR A 5 -10.99 3.74 -5.08
C THR A 5 -10.38 2.43 -5.58
N TRP A 6 -10.94 1.88 -6.64
CA TRP A 6 -10.41 0.65 -7.24
C TRP A 6 -10.61 0.61 -8.73
N VAL A 7 -9.80 -0.20 -9.39
CA VAL A 7 -9.86 -0.47 -10.82
C VAL A 7 -9.48 -1.93 -11.09
N GLU A 8 -10.11 -2.52 -12.08
CA GLU A 8 -9.68 -3.78 -12.66
C GLU A 8 -8.78 -3.50 -13.85
N LEU A 9 -7.60 -4.11 -13.87
CA LEU A 9 -6.56 -3.92 -14.86
C LEU A 9 -6.22 -5.25 -15.53
N ARG A 10 -5.81 -5.18 -16.80
CA ARG A 10 -5.31 -6.31 -17.56
C ARG A 10 -3.90 -6.04 -18.06
N ASP A 11 -2.96 -6.93 -17.73
CA ASP A 11 -1.65 -6.92 -18.34
C ASP A 11 -1.76 -7.26 -19.84
N LYS A 12 -1.33 -6.33 -20.68
CA LYS A 12 -1.45 -6.44 -22.14
C LYS A 12 -0.61 -7.58 -22.72
N SER A 13 0.49 -7.93 -22.05
CA SER A 13 1.42 -8.96 -22.54
C SER A 13 0.94 -10.37 -22.23
N SER A 14 0.42 -10.60 -21.03
CA SER A 14 -0.01 -11.92 -20.56
C SER A 14 -1.52 -12.14 -20.60
N GLY A 15 -2.31 -11.07 -20.75
CA GLY A 15 -3.77 -11.09 -20.66
C GLY A 15 -4.31 -11.31 -19.25
N LYS A 16 -3.46 -11.40 -18.24
CA LYS A 16 -3.86 -11.63 -16.84
C LYS A 16 -4.47 -10.38 -16.23
N GLU A 17 -5.48 -10.58 -15.40
CA GLU A 17 -6.22 -9.52 -14.74
C GLU A 17 -5.85 -9.43 -13.26
N PHE A 18 -5.88 -8.20 -12.74
CA PHE A 18 -5.68 -7.92 -11.32
C PHE A 18 -6.46 -6.65 -10.93
N PHE A 19 -6.77 -6.53 -9.64
CA PHE A 19 -7.41 -5.36 -9.07
C PHE A 19 -6.38 -4.49 -8.37
N TYR A 20 -6.49 -3.17 -8.54
CA TYR A 20 -5.74 -2.20 -7.78
C TYR A 20 -6.69 -1.35 -6.94
N PHE A 21 -6.46 -1.32 -5.64
CA PHE A 21 -7.18 -0.48 -4.67
C PHE A 21 -6.23 0.57 -4.14
N ASN A 22 -6.75 1.79 -3.94
CA ASN A 22 -5.99 2.88 -3.33
C ASN A 22 -6.81 3.58 -2.26
N THR A 23 -6.19 3.92 -1.14
CA THR A 23 -6.85 4.58 -0.01
C THR A 23 -5.89 5.53 0.71
N HIS A 24 -6.48 6.47 1.44
CA HIS A 24 -5.77 7.30 2.42
C HIS A 24 -6.60 7.29 3.70
N LEU A 25 -6.14 6.61 4.74
CA LEU A 25 -6.84 6.46 6.01
C LEU A 25 -6.76 7.74 6.85
N ASP A 26 -7.59 7.81 7.88
CA ASP A 26 -7.66 8.99 8.76
C ASP A 26 -6.38 9.15 9.60
N HIS A 27 -5.81 10.35 9.63
CA HIS A 27 -4.57 10.61 10.36
C HIS A 27 -4.76 10.77 11.88
N GLN A 28 -5.95 11.13 12.35
CA GLN A 28 -6.24 11.35 13.78
C GLN A 28 -7.10 10.23 14.39
N GLY A 29 -8.14 9.83 13.68
CA GLY A 29 -9.18 8.93 14.19
C GLY A 29 -8.73 7.47 14.23
N LYS A 30 -8.26 6.98 15.37
CA LYS A 30 -7.88 5.55 15.55
C LYS A 30 -9.02 4.60 15.20
N ILE A 31 -10.24 4.86 15.71
CA ILE A 31 -11.43 4.06 15.42
C ILE A 31 -11.78 4.14 13.94
N ALA A 32 -11.69 5.33 13.33
CA ALA A 32 -11.96 5.51 11.90
C ALA A 32 -10.97 4.70 11.02
N ARG A 33 -9.69 4.62 11.41
CA ARG A 33 -8.71 3.76 10.73
C ARG A 33 -9.07 2.29 10.86
N GLU A 34 -9.37 1.82 12.07
CA GLU A 34 -9.74 0.43 12.32
C GLU A 34 -10.96 0.00 11.50
N GLU A 35 -12.05 0.75 11.57
CA GLU A 35 -13.26 0.47 10.81
C GLU A 35 -13.04 0.61 9.29
N GLY A 36 -12.22 1.57 8.88
CA GLY A 36 -11.78 1.72 7.49
C GLY A 36 -11.07 0.49 6.96
N VAL A 37 -10.13 -0.07 7.71
CA VAL A 37 -9.43 -1.32 7.35
C VAL A 37 -10.38 -2.50 7.23
N LYS A 38 -11.31 -2.67 8.20
CA LYS A 38 -12.33 -3.73 8.16
C LYS A 38 -13.21 -3.61 6.92
N LEU A 39 -13.63 -2.38 6.60
CA LEU A 39 -14.44 -2.10 5.42
C LEU A 39 -13.69 -2.39 4.13
N ILE A 40 -12.42 -1.97 4.01
CA ILE A 40 -11.56 -2.24 2.84
C ILE A 40 -11.41 -3.74 2.63
N VAL A 41 -11.10 -4.51 3.67
CA VAL A 41 -10.99 -5.98 3.58
C VAL A 41 -12.29 -6.61 3.10
N THR A 42 -13.43 -6.12 3.59
CA THR A 42 -14.75 -6.58 3.15
C THR A 42 -14.98 -6.27 1.67
N LYS A 43 -14.68 -5.03 1.23
CA LYS A 43 -14.83 -4.59 -0.16
C LYS A 43 -13.90 -5.35 -1.11
N ILE A 44 -12.65 -5.59 -0.74
CA ILE A 44 -11.74 -6.41 -1.54
C ILE A 44 -12.31 -7.81 -1.76
N ARG A 45 -12.89 -8.44 -0.73
CA ARG A 45 -13.51 -9.76 -0.86
C ARG A 45 -14.77 -9.75 -1.72
N GLN A 46 -15.59 -8.71 -1.60
CA GLN A 46 -16.83 -8.57 -2.37
C GLN A 46 -16.55 -8.30 -3.86
N ILE A 47 -15.60 -7.42 -4.17
CA ILE A 47 -15.30 -6.97 -5.53
C ILE A 47 -14.43 -7.96 -6.27
N ALA A 48 -13.28 -8.33 -5.69
CA ALA A 48 -12.29 -9.17 -6.33
C ALA A 48 -12.44 -10.68 -6.03
N GLY A 49 -13.36 -11.04 -5.14
CA GLY A 49 -13.53 -12.44 -4.73
C GLY A 49 -12.32 -13.00 -3.97
N LYS A 50 -12.24 -14.33 -3.85
CA LYS A 50 -11.22 -14.98 -3.01
C LYS A 50 -9.89 -15.22 -3.72
N LYS A 51 -9.88 -15.38 -5.03
CA LYS A 51 -8.74 -15.92 -5.81
C LYS A 51 -8.03 -14.89 -6.68
N ALA A 52 -8.65 -13.74 -6.94
CA ALA A 52 -8.08 -12.73 -7.82
C ALA A 52 -6.77 -12.17 -7.28
N ALA A 53 -5.88 -11.80 -8.19
CA ALA A 53 -4.72 -10.99 -7.89
C ALA A 53 -5.18 -9.58 -7.50
N VAL A 54 -4.71 -9.07 -6.38
CA VAL A 54 -5.11 -7.77 -5.83
C VAL A 54 -3.89 -7.05 -5.30
N ILE A 55 -3.79 -5.77 -5.57
CA ILE A 55 -2.87 -4.83 -4.94
C ILE A 55 -3.71 -3.80 -4.17
N LEU A 56 -3.29 -3.46 -2.97
CA LEU A 56 -3.78 -2.31 -2.21
C LEU A 56 -2.60 -1.41 -1.89
N GLY A 57 -2.70 -0.14 -2.24
CA GLY A 57 -1.70 0.88 -1.93
C GLY A 57 -2.29 2.10 -1.25
N GLY A 58 -1.44 2.87 -0.61
CA GLY A 58 -1.78 4.18 -0.08
C GLY A 58 -1.22 4.48 1.30
N ASP A 59 -1.51 5.69 1.75
CA ASP A 59 -1.20 6.16 3.09
C ASP A 59 -2.21 5.59 4.10
N LEU A 60 -1.74 4.69 4.95
CA LEU A 60 -2.57 4.09 6.00
C LEU A 60 -2.50 4.84 7.33
N ASN A 61 -1.68 5.90 7.40
CA ASN A 61 -1.47 6.73 8.60
C ASN A 61 -1.14 5.92 9.86
N THR A 62 -0.44 4.79 9.68
CA THR A 62 -0.03 3.91 10.77
C THR A 62 1.06 2.95 10.33
N SER A 63 1.89 2.51 11.26
CA SER A 63 2.91 1.48 11.01
C SER A 63 2.28 0.11 10.77
N ILE A 64 3.01 -0.78 10.08
CA ILE A 64 2.53 -2.12 9.74
C ILE A 64 2.23 -2.98 10.97
N ASP A 65 2.94 -2.75 12.08
CA ASP A 65 2.79 -3.50 13.33
C ASP A 65 1.53 -3.13 14.11
N ASN A 66 0.83 -2.08 13.70
CA ASN A 66 -0.37 -1.64 14.38
C ASN A 66 -1.45 -2.73 14.33
N PRO A 67 -2.03 -3.14 15.48
CA PRO A 67 -3.07 -4.16 15.54
C PRO A 67 -4.28 -3.91 14.65
N HIS A 68 -4.59 -2.65 14.33
CA HIS A 68 -5.69 -2.28 13.43
C HIS A 68 -5.49 -2.81 12.00
N LEU A 69 -4.22 -3.02 11.57
CA LEU A 69 -3.92 -3.60 10.26
C LEU A 69 -4.00 -5.13 10.21
N LYS A 70 -4.18 -5.83 11.34
CA LYS A 70 -4.27 -7.30 11.36
C LYS A 70 -5.28 -7.91 10.39
N PRO A 71 -6.50 -7.35 10.19
CA PRO A 71 -7.42 -7.89 9.18
C PRO A 71 -6.84 -7.85 7.77
N LEU A 72 -6.07 -6.82 7.46
CA LEU A 72 -5.42 -6.62 6.15
C LEU A 72 -4.21 -7.54 6.00
N THR A 73 -3.29 -7.56 6.97
CA THR A 73 -2.06 -8.40 6.92
C THR A 73 -2.36 -9.90 6.96
N ARG A 74 -3.53 -10.31 7.45
CA ARG A 74 -4.04 -11.70 7.32
C ARG A 74 -4.58 -12.03 5.94
N LEU A 75 -5.03 -11.02 5.19
CA LEU A 75 -5.59 -11.20 3.85
C LEU A 75 -4.54 -11.05 2.75
N MET A 76 -3.56 -10.19 2.95
CA MET A 76 -2.59 -9.77 1.93
C MET A 76 -1.18 -9.73 2.52
N ALA A 77 -0.18 -10.01 1.69
CA ALA A 77 1.23 -9.88 2.04
C ALA A 77 1.68 -8.42 1.87
N SER A 78 2.57 -7.95 2.74
CA SER A 78 3.26 -6.68 2.57
C SER A 78 4.31 -6.80 1.46
N ALA A 79 4.29 -5.89 0.50
CA ALA A 79 5.28 -5.86 -0.57
C ALA A 79 6.67 -5.55 -0.03
N ARG A 80 6.78 -4.62 0.95
CA ARG A 80 8.05 -4.27 1.59
C ARG A 80 8.70 -5.47 2.29
N ASP A 81 7.92 -6.28 2.99
CA ASP A 81 8.45 -7.39 3.80
C ASP A 81 8.76 -8.64 2.98
N THR A 82 8.14 -8.78 1.80
CA THR A 82 8.22 -10.00 0.99
C THR A 82 8.94 -9.86 -0.34
N ALA A 83 9.28 -8.63 -0.75
CA ALA A 83 10.05 -8.40 -1.96
C ALA A 83 11.46 -8.99 -1.86
N ALA A 84 11.99 -9.52 -2.97
CA ALA A 84 13.36 -10.02 -3.03
C ALA A 84 14.40 -8.89 -2.86
N GLU A 85 14.07 -7.70 -3.38
CA GLU A 85 14.81 -6.46 -3.16
C GLU A 85 13.90 -5.46 -2.47
N THR A 86 14.34 -4.90 -1.33
CA THR A 86 13.53 -3.97 -0.54
C THR A 86 14.38 -2.94 0.20
N ASP A 87 13.76 -1.88 0.66
CA ASP A 87 14.34 -0.91 1.60
C ASP A 87 13.46 -0.76 2.86
N GLN A 88 14.02 -0.14 3.89
CA GLN A 88 13.34 0.18 5.14
C GLN A 88 13.27 1.69 5.40
N LYS A 89 13.32 2.49 4.34
CA LYS A 89 13.28 3.95 4.42
C LYS A 89 11.90 4.43 4.85
N GLY A 90 11.86 5.54 5.57
CA GLY A 90 10.63 6.23 5.90
C GLY A 90 9.89 6.71 4.65
N THR A 91 8.58 6.79 4.73
CA THR A 91 7.76 7.32 3.64
C THR A 91 7.22 8.71 3.93
N PHE A 92 7.16 9.12 5.20
CA PHE A 92 6.77 10.47 5.61
C PHE A 92 8.01 11.30 5.93
N ASN A 93 8.22 12.39 5.20
CA ASN A 93 9.34 13.31 5.35
C ASN A 93 8.94 14.66 6.02
N GLY A 94 7.63 14.99 6.04
CA GLY A 94 7.13 16.24 6.63
C GLY A 94 7.78 17.50 6.03
N PHE A 95 8.09 17.50 4.73
CA PHE A 95 8.88 18.54 4.07
C PHE A 95 10.25 18.77 4.73
N GLY A 96 10.92 17.68 5.13
CA GLY A 96 12.23 17.70 5.79
C GLY A 96 12.20 17.90 7.30
N SER A 97 11.03 17.99 7.93
CA SER A 97 10.89 18.14 9.37
C SER A 97 10.73 16.82 10.13
N ALA A 98 10.41 15.73 9.44
CA ALA A 98 10.20 14.43 10.05
C ALA A 98 11.46 13.54 9.96
N PRO A 99 11.66 12.62 10.92
CA PRO A 99 12.70 11.60 10.81
C PRO A 99 12.39 10.64 9.66
N ASP A 100 13.44 10.17 8.98
CA ASP A 100 13.37 9.26 7.81
C ASP A 100 12.99 7.81 8.14
N THR A 101 12.50 7.57 9.35
CA THR A 101 12.10 6.25 9.86
C THR A 101 10.58 6.04 9.91
N ILE A 102 9.79 7.09 9.64
CA ILE A 102 8.32 7.02 9.72
C ILE A 102 7.76 6.39 8.45
N ILE A 103 7.19 5.20 8.57
CA ILE A 103 6.56 4.47 7.47
C ILE A 103 5.05 4.50 7.65
N LEU A 104 4.35 5.22 6.78
CA LEU A 104 2.89 5.38 6.76
C LEU A 104 2.25 4.84 5.46
N ASP A 105 3.04 4.81 4.39
CA ASP A 105 2.61 4.36 3.07
C ASP A 105 2.98 2.89 2.86
N HIS A 106 2.02 2.12 2.42
CA HIS A 106 2.16 0.68 2.27
C HIS A 106 1.63 0.19 0.93
N LEU A 107 2.25 -0.89 0.43
CA LEU A 107 1.75 -1.69 -0.68
C LEU A 107 1.55 -3.12 -0.19
N PHE A 108 0.34 -3.62 -0.35
CA PHE A 108 -0.04 -5.00 -0.05
C PHE A 108 -0.46 -5.70 -1.33
N TYR A 109 -0.27 -7.02 -1.38
CA TYR A 109 -0.72 -7.80 -2.51
C TYR A 109 -1.17 -9.20 -2.10
N ARG A 110 -1.98 -9.84 -2.95
CA ARG A 110 -2.39 -11.25 -2.80
C ARG A 110 -2.69 -11.88 -4.15
N GLY A 111 -2.93 -13.20 -4.14
CA GLY A 111 -3.25 -13.99 -5.33
C GLY A 111 -1.98 -14.55 -5.98
N ARG A 112 -2.09 -14.99 -7.24
CA ARG A 112 -0.95 -15.50 -8.01
C ARG A 112 -0.06 -14.36 -8.48
N MET A 113 0.63 -13.74 -7.54
CA MET A 113 1.49 -12.58 -7.76
C MET A 113 2.77 -12.76 -6.93
N LYS A 114 3.89 -12.31 -7.46
CA LYS A 114 5.17 -12.28 -6.75
C LYS A 114 5.76 -10.89 -6.79
N CYS A 115 6.01 -10.30 -5.62
CA CYS A 115 6.73 -9.04 -5.51
C CYS A 115 8.23 -9.30 -5.70
N ARG A 116 8.85 -8.60 -6.67
CA ARG A 116 10.27 -8.70 -6.99
C ARG A 116 11.07 -7.61 -6.29
N LYS A 117 10.52 -6.41 -6.30
CA LYS A 117 11.18 -5.24 -5.73
C LYS A 117 10.14 -4.33 -5.07
N PHE A 118 10.50 -3.77 -3.94
CA PHE A 118 9.85 -2.64 -3.30
C PHE A 118 10.87 -1.51 -3.17
N VAL A 119 10.46 -0.26 -3.38
CA VAL A 119 11.35 0.89 -3.28
C VAL A 119 10.60 2.12 -2.80
N THR A 120 11.24 2.87 -1.88
CA THR A 120 10.87 4.23 -1.51
C THR A 120 11.63 5.19 -2.41
N LEU A 121 10.92 6.04 -3.15
CA LEU A 121 11.49 6.95 -4.13
C LEU A 121 11.85 8.28 -3.45
N ASP A 122 12.99 8.30 -2.76
CA ASP A 122 13.52 9.43 -1.99
C ASP A 122 14.61 10.24 -2.75
N GLY A 123 14.65 10.11 -4.07
CA GLY A 123 15.66 10.76 -4.91
C GLY A 123 15.42 12.27 -5.08
N ASP A 124 16.41 12.94 -5.66
CA ASP A 124 16.30 14.34 -6.07
C ASP A 124 15.50 14.42 -7.39
N TYR A 125 14.39 15.15 -7.32
CA TYR A 125 13.48 15.37 -8.45
C TYR A 125 13.50 16.86 -8.90
N GLY A 126 14.57 17.58 -8.62
CA GLY A 126 14.72 19.01 -8.96
C GLY A 126 14.04 19.96 -7.97
N ALA A 127 13.56 19.44 -6.86
CA ALA A 127 13.04 20.19 -5.70
C ALA A 127 13.40 19.44 -4.42
N PRO A 128 13.61 20.14 -3.30
CA PRO A 128 13.96 19.49 -2.02
C PRO A 128 12.90 18.48 -1.57
N TYR A 129 11.63 18.84 -1.72
CA TYR A 129 10.48 17.98 -1.41
C TYR A 129 9.31 18.32 -2.35
N ILE A 130 8.86 17.35 -3.14
CA ILE A 130 7.68 17.50 -3.99
C ILE A 130 6.37 17.18 -3.25
N SER A 131 6.48 16.52 -2.10
CA SER A 131 5.39 16.17 -1.17
C SER A 131 5.98 15.94 0.20
N ASP A 132 5.16 16.00 1.25
CA ASP A 132 5.51 15.57 2.61
C ASP A 132 5.62 14.06 2.76
N HIS A 133 5.29 13.29 1.73
CA HIS A 133 5.54 11.85 1.61
C HIS A 133 6.43 11.56 0.40
N TYR A 134 7.25 10.52 0.52
CA TYR A 134 7.95 9.92 -0.61
C TYR A 134 7.03 8.92 -1.33
N PRO A 135 7.00 8.90 -2.66
CA PRO A 135 6.31 7.84 -3.39
C PRO A 135 6.93 6.47 -3.09
N ILE A 136 6.08 5.45 -3.09
CA ILE A 136 6.50 4.05 -3.00
C ILE A 136 6.11 3.30 -4.27
N ALA A 137 6.94 2.35 -4.67
CA ALA A 137 6.69 1.53 -5.84
C ALA A 137 7.01 0.06 -5.60
N MET A 138 6.35 -0.82 -6.34
CA MET A 138 6.69 -2.25 -6.39
C MET A 138 6.79 -2.75 -7.82
N VAL A 139 7.72 -3.68 -8.05
CA VAL A 139 7.80 -4.48 -9.28
C VAL A 139 7.30 -5.87 -8.97
N PHE A 140 6.35 -6.35 -9.75
CA PHE A 140 5.73 -7.65 -9.53
C PHE A 140 5.56 -8.45 -10.82
N THR A 141 5.35 -9.75 -10.68
CA THR A 141 4.93 -10.66 -11.76
C THR A 141 3.58 -11.28 -11.41
N LEU A 142 2.68 -11.36 -12.41
CA LEU A 142 1.40 -12.04 -12.36
C LEU A 142 1.52 -13.52 -12.75
#